data_89c73d0122c6b789f7039df883045a51
#
_entry.id   89c73d0122c6b789f7039df883045a51
#
_cell.length_a   1.000
_cell.length_b   1.000
_cell.length_c   1.000
_cell.angle_alpha   90.00
_cell.angle_beta   90.00
_cell.angle_gamma   90.00
#
_symmetry.space_group_name_H-M   'P 1'
#
loop_
_entity.id
_entity.type
_entity.pdbx_description
1 polymer ?
#
loop_
_entity_poly.entity_id
_entity_poly.type
_entity_poly.pdbx_seq_one_letter_code
_entity_poly.pdbx_strand_id
1 'polypeptide(L)'
;TAPPSLPWTDWAAQANADYLANTLPQTLAGLPADSAQGLVNMPEVISVLQRHLPADAVLTNGAGNFASWVHRYYKHHGISKGFKTQLAPTVGAMGYGVPAGIAAAVLTGRVVFTIAGDGDFLMNGQELATAAQHGAKTIVVLLNNGMYGTIRMHQERDFPTHNMGSHLNNPNFANLAKAYGYEGVRISKTEEFEPALTAALARNQGTLIEIMLDPEAITTRVTLSAITQNALKTK
;
A
#
# COMPACT_ATOMS: atom_id res chain seq x y z
N THR A 1 -42.53 11.73 19.05
CA THR A 1 -42.72 11.45 17.62
C THR A 1 -41.38 11.07 17.02
N ALA A 2 -41.31 9.93 16.32
CA ALA A 2 -40.10 9.56 15.59
C ALA A 2 -39.72 10.68 14.59
N PRO A 3 -38.45 11.00 14.40
CA PRO A 3 -38.05 12.00 13.42
C PRO A 3 -38.54 11.56 12.02
N PRO A 4 -38.97 12.51 11.17
CA PRO A 4 -39.40 12.18 9.83
C PRO A 4 -38.28 11.46 9.10
N SER A 5 -38.63 10.46 8.27
CA SER A 5 -37.65 9.77 7.43
C SER A 5 -36.94 10.79 6.55
N LEU A 6 -35.62 10.80 6.59
CA LEU A 6 -34.84 11.70 5.74
C LEU A 6 -34.99 11.30 4.27
N PRO A 7 -35.18 12.26 3.35
CA PRO A 7 -35.46 11.94 1.95
C PRO A 7 -34.32 11.22 1.21
N TRP A 8 -33.13 11.15 1.81
CA TRP A 8 -31.95 10.45 1.26
C TRP A 8 -31.66 9.09 1.91
N THR A 9 -32.55 8.56 2.78
CA THR A 9 -32.32 7.30 3.51
C THR A 9 -32.05 6.14 2.58
N ASP A 10 -32.84 5.97 1.53
CA ASP A 10 -32.70 4.87 0.57
C ASP A 10 -31.42 5.01 -0.25
N TRP A 11 -31.09 6.24 -0.67
CA TRP A 11 -29.83 6.53 -1.36
C TRP A 11 -28.64 6.23 -0.47
N ALA A 12 -28.64 6.62 0.79
CA ALA A 12 -27.57 6.35 1.73
C ALA A 12 -27.39 4.85 1.99
N ALA A 13 -28.50 4.09 2.09
CA ALA A 13 -28.45 2.64 2.23
C ALA A 13 -27.81 1.98 1.00
N GLN A 14 -28.23 2.39 -0.21
CA GLN A 14 -27.65 1.87 -1.45
C GLN A 14 -26.16 2.23 -1.58
N ALA A 15 -25.79 3.48 -1.34
CA ALA A 15 -24.39 3.93 -1.38
C ALA A 15 -23.50 3.16 -0.39
N ASN A 16 -24.03 2.86 0.82
CA ASN A 16 -23.32 2.04 1.79
C ASN A 16 -23.18 0.58 1.31
N ALA A 17 -24.21 0.00 0.72
CA ALA A 17 -24.14 -1.35 0.14
C ALA A 17 -23.09 -1.44 -0.98
N ASP A 18 -23.08 -0.45 -1.88
CA ASP A 18 -22.09 -0.36 -2.97
C ASP A 18 -20.66 -0.19 -2.43
N TYR A 19 -20.48 0.62 -1.40
CA TYR A 19 -19.20 0.77 -0.72
C TYR A 19 -18.73 -0.56 -0.11
N LEU A 20 -19.60 -1.25 0.61
CA LEU A 20 -19.27 -2.54 1.22
C LEU A 20 -18.91 -3.59 0.15
N ALA A 21 -19.67 -3.67 -0.92
CA ALA A 21 -19.38 -4.57 -2.04
C ALA A 21 -18.02 -4.24 -2.70
N ASN A 22 -17.71 -2.95 -2.88
CA ASN A 22 -16.44 -2.51 -3.47
C ASN A 22 -15.22 -2.79 -2.57
N THR A 23 -15.42 -2.87 -1.25
CA THR A 23 -14.35 -3.12 -0.26
C THR A 23 -14.16 -4.61 0.08
N LEU A 24 -14.97 -5.51 -0.46
CA LEU A 24 -14.73 -6.94 -0.33
C LEU A 24 -13.44 -7.33 -1.07
N PRO A 25 -12.57 -8.17 -0.47
CA PRO A 25 -11.39 -8.69 -1.14
C PRO A 25 -11.79 -9.42 -2.43
N GLN A 26 -11.23 -9.00 -3.54
CA GLN A 26 -11.48 -9.59 -4.85
C GLN A 26 -10.14 -9.84 -5.54
N THR A 27 -9.98 -11.03 -6.10
CA THR A 27 -8.83 -11.32 -6.96
C THR A 27 -8.94 -10.46 -8.22
N LEU A 28 -7.87 -9.80 -8.60
CA LEU A 28 -7.83 -9.00 -9.81
C LEU A 28 -7.93 -9.91 -11.03
N ALA A 29 -8.99 -9.74 -11.83
CA ALA A 29 -9.18 -10.52 -13.04
C ALA A 29 -8.04 -10.24 -14.04
N GLY A 30 -7.54 -11.31 -14.68
CA GLY A 30 -6.47 -11.22 -15.68
C GLY A 30 -5.05 -11.26 -15.11
N LEU A 31 -4.86 -11.44 -13.80
CA LEU A 31 -3.54 -11.84 -13.29
C LEU A 31 -3.26 -13.30 -13.70
N PRO A 32 -2.06 -13.60 -14.21
CA PRO A 32 -1.67 -14.96 -14.52
C PRO A 32 -1.71 -15.82 -13.24
N ALA A 33 -2.23 -17.04 -13.34
CA ALA A 33 -2.29 -17.98 -12.21
C ALA A 33 -0.89 -18.40 -11.71
N ASP A 34 0.12 -18.28 -12.57
CA ASP A 34 1.51 -18.68 -12.31
C ASP A 34 2.46 -17.58 -12.81
N SER A 35 2.44 -16.38 -12.22
CA SER A 35 3.48 -15.42 -12.55
C SER A 35 4.81 -15.87 -11.95
N ALA A 36 5.85 -15.92 -12.76
CA ALA A 36 7.22 -16.28 -12.35
C ALA A 36 7.80 -15.33 -11.27
N GLN A 37 7.11 -14.24 -10.96
CA GLN A 37 7.51 -13.21 -10.01
C GLN A 37 6.75 -13.26 -8.66
N GLY A 38 5.92 -14.30 -8.45
CA GLY A 38 5.13 -14.45 -7.24
C GLY A 38 3.77 -13.75 -7.31
N LEU A 39 2.74 -14.46 -6.90
CA LEU A 39 1.37 -13.95 -6.81
C LEU A 39 1.08 -13.50 -5.40
N VAL A 40 1.42 -12.26 -5.08
CA VAL A 40 0.95 -11.66 -3.84
C VAL A 40 -0.41 -11.05 -4.09
N ASN A 41 -1.44 -11.63 -3.45
CA ASN A 41 -2.80 -11.11 -3.45
C ASN A 41 -2.92 -9.92 -2.48
N MET A 42 -2.81 -8.71 -2.98
CA MET A 42 -2.85 -7.50 -2.15
C MET A 42 -4.15 -7.33 -1.33
N PRO A 43 -5.36 -7.60 -1.84
CA PRO A 43 -6.56 -7.64 -1.01
C PRO A 43 -6.44 -8.53 0.23
N GLU A 44 -5.80 -9.69 0.10
CA GLU A 44 -5.57 -10.61 1.22
C GLU A 44 -4.51 -10.07 2.19
N VAL A 45 -3.43 -9.48 1.68
CA VAL A 45 -2.43 -8.76 2.49
C VAL A 45 -3.12 -7.68 3.34
N ILE A 46 -4.01 -6.87 2.76
CA ILE A 46 -4.74 -5.85 3.52
C ILE A 46 -5.70 -6.48 4.53
N SER A 47 -6.29 -7.63 4.23
CA SER A 47 -7.12 -8.37 5.20
C SER A 47 -6.31 -8.87 6.39
N VAL A 48 -5.08 -9.33 6.17
CA VAL A 48 -4.13 -9.68 7.25
C VAL A 48 -3.83 -8.46 8.12
N LEU A 49 -3.49 -7.32 7.50
CA LEU A 49 -3.29 -6.06 8.23
C LEU A 49 -4.49 -5.70 9.10
N GLN A 50 -5.69 -5.83 8.55
CA GLN A 50 -6.94 -5.51 9.24
C GLN A 50 -7.15 -6.36 10.50
N ARG A 51 -6.70 -7.63 10.48
CA ARG A 51 -6.83 -8.54 11.63
C ARG A 51 -5.78 -8.30 12.72
N HIS A 52 -4.56 -7.90 12.34
CA HIS A 52 -3.41 -7.87 13.24
C HIS A 52 -3.07 -6.48 13.78
N LEU A 53 -3.39 -5.41 13.05
CA LEU A 53 -3.07 -4.06 13.52
C LEU A 53 -4.03 -3.62 14.64
N PRO A 54 -3.52 -3.00 15.71
CA PRO A 54 -4.37 -2.42 16.75
C PRO A 54 -5.24 -1.29 16.21
N ALA A 55 -6.39 -1.06 16.85
CA ALA A 55 -7.37 -0.06 16.40
C ALA A 55 -6.81 1.37 16.34
N ASP A 56 -5.78 1.65 17.12
CA ASP A 56 -5.09 2.94 17.18
C ASP A 56 -3.81 2.98 16.33
N ALA A 57 -3.51 1.95 15.53
CA ALA A 57 -2.37 1.96 14.62
C ALA A 57 -2.43 3.20 13.70
N VAL A 58 -1.26 3.79 13.45
CA VAL A 58 -1.12 4.89 12.50
C VAL A 58 -0.70 4.32 11.16
N LEU A 59 -1.46 4.62 10.13
CA LEU A 59 -1.16 4.26 8.77
C LEU A 59 -0.59 5.48 8.04
N THR A 60 0.53 5.28 7.33
CA THR A 60 1.10 6.33 6.47
C THR A 60 1.34 5.80 5.08
N ASN A 61 1.21 6.64 4.07
CA ASN A 61 1.52 6.30 2.69
C ASN A 61 2.10 7.47 1.93
N GLY A 62 2.90 7.17 0.92
CA GLY A 62 3.32 8.12 -0.09
C GLY A 62 2.32 8.21 -1.25
N ALA A 63 2.77 8.70 -2.41
CA ALA A 63 1.94 8.90 -3.59
C ALA A 63 2.24 7.88 -4.68
N GLY A 64 1.21 7.20 -5.16
CA GLY A 64 1.27 6.22 -6.23
C GLY A 64 0.11 5.23 -6.20
N ASN A 65 -0.02 4.43 -7.25
CA ASN A 65 -1.09 3.43 -7.35
C ASN A 65 -1.07 2.40 -6.20
N PHE A 66 0.10 2.15 -5.61
CA PHE A 66 0.24 1.24 -4.46
C PHE A 66 -0.64 1.65 -3.27
N ALA A 67 -0.87 2.95 -3.05
CA ALA A 67 -1.71 3.45 -1.97
C ALA A 67 -3.19 3.07 -2.16
N SER A 68 -3.63 2.84 -3.40
CA SER A 68 -5.02 2.47 -3.68
C SER A 68 -5.45 1.15 -3.04
N TRP A 69 -4.52 0.22 -2.78
CA TRP A 69 -4.79 -1.03 -2.09
C TRP A 69 -5.30 -0.79 -0.67
N VAL A 70 -4.60 0.05 0.09
CA VAL A 70 -5.00 0.43 1.44
C VAL A 70 -6.28 1.28 1.41
N HIS A 71 -6.34 2.29 0.53
CA HIS A 71 -7.50 3.17 0.43
C HIS A 71 -8.80 2.44 0.08
N ARG A 72 -8.71 1.33 -0.66
CA ARG A 72 -9.88 0.54 -1.04
C ARG A 72 -10.28 -0.48 0.03
N TYR A 73 -9.31 -1.19 0.61
CA TYR A 73 -9.60 -2.40 1.38
C TYR A 73 -9.41 -2.24 2.90
N TYR A 74 -8.62 -1.26 3.36
CA TYR A 74 -8.39 -1.07 4.79
C TYR A 74 -9.49 -0.24 5.43
N LYS A 75 -10.08 -0.75 6.52
CA LYS A 75 -11.11 -0.05 7.30
C LYS A 75 -10.50 0.53 8.57
N HIS A 76 -10.58 1.85 8.72
CA HIS A 76 -10.07 2.53 9.91
C HIS A 76 -11.03 2.35 11.10
N HIS A 77 -10.55 1.71 12.16
CA HIS A 77 -11.36 1.42 13.35
C HIS A 77 -11.30 2.50 14.44
N GLY A 78 -10.29 3.36 14.40
CA GLY A 78 -10.01 4.30 15.47
C GLY A 78 -10.82 5.60 15.43
N ILE A 79 -11.53 5.88 14.33
CA ILE A 79 -12.22 7.18 14.12
C ILE A 79 -13.28 7.43 15.19
N SER A 80 -14.07 6.43 15.55
CA SER A 80 -15.10 6.54 16.60
C SER A 80 -14.53 6.81 18.00
N LYS A 81 -13.23 6.53 18.19
CA LYS A 81 -12.49 6.79 19.42
C LYS A 81 -11.64 8.07 19.36
N GLY A 82 -11.79 8.86 18.30
CA GLY A 82 -11.03 10.11 18.10
C GLY A 82 -9.58 9.94 17.67
N PHE A 83 -9.14 8.74 17.32
CA PHE A 83 -7.77 8.53 16.83
C PHE A 83 -7.60 9.05 15.41
N LYS A 84 -6.55 9.82 15.19
CA LYS A 84 -6.04 10.14 13.84
C LYS A 84 -5.19 8.96 13.40
N THR A 85 -5.65 8.24 12.40
CA THR A 85 -5.10 6.93 12.03
C THR A 85 -4.45 6.89 10.64
N GLN A 86 -4.53 7.98 9.88
CA GLN A 86 -3.90 8.05 8.56
C GLN A 86 -3.19 9.38 8.31
N LEU A 87 -1.98 9.29 7.74
CA LEU A 87 -1.21 10.40 7.20
C LEU A 87 -0.90 10.09 5.72
N ALA A 88 -1.37 10.95 4.83
CA ALA A 88 -1.19 10.82 3.40
C ALA A 88 -0.86 12.18 2.77
N PRO A 89 -0.12 12.24 1.63
CA PRO A 89 0.22 13.49 1.00
C PRO A 89 -1.01 14.10 0.32
N THR A 90 -1.36 15.34 0.70
CA THR A 90 -2.50 16.06 0.12
C THR A 90 -2.23 16.57 -1.30
N VAL A 91 -0.97 16.79 -1.65
CA VAL A 91 -0.54 17.28 -2.96
C VAL A 91 0.10 16.18 -3.84
N GLY A 92 -0.06 14.92 -3.45
CA GLY A 92 0.48 13.79 -4.22
C GLY A 92 2.01 13.70 -4.25
N ALA A 93 2.69 14.20 -3.22
CA ALA A 93 4.15 14.13 -3.13
C ALA A 93 4.61 12.70 -2.85
N MET A 94 5.46 12.15 -3.73
CA MET A 94 6.16 10.89 -3.49
C MET A 94 7.18 11.05 -2.36
N GLY A 95 7.44 9.95 -1.64
CA GLY A 95 8.41 9.93 -0.53
C GLY A 95 7.88 10.44 0.80
N TYR A 96 6.62 10.84 0.91
CA TYR A 96 6.03 11.36 2.15
C TYR A 96 5.84 10.26 3.22
N GLY A 97 5.49 9.05 2.80
CA GLY A 97 5.01 7.99 3.71
C GLY A 97 6.04 7.60 4.78
N VAL A 98 7.30 7.41 4.40
CA VAL A 98 8.37 6.97 5.31
C VAL A 98 8.67 8.02 6.38
N PRO A 99 9.02 9.28 6.06
CA PRO A 99 9.26 10.29 7.09
C PRO A 99 8.04 10.59 7.96
N ALA A 100 6.83 10.58 7.40
CA ALA A 100 5.61 10.75 8.17
C ALA A 100 5.39 9.60 9.17
N GLY A 101 5.70 8.36 8.77
CA GLY A 101 5.65 7.19 9.65
C GLY A 101 6.65 7.29 10.79
N ILE A 102 7.87 7.69 10.51
CA ILE A 102 8.93 7.89 11.51
C ILE A 102 8.51 8.97 12.52
N ALA A 103 8.03 10.11 12.03
CA ALA A 103 7.54 11.19 12.90
C ALA A 103 6.39 10.72 13.79
N ALA A 104 5.42 9.97 13.23
CA ALA A 104 4.33 9.41 14.01
C ALA A 104 4.80 8.43 15.09
N ALA A 105 5.79 7.58 14.79
CA ALA A 105 6.35 6.63 15.74
C ALA A 105 7.06 7.35 16.91
N VAL A 106 7.88 8.35 16.60
CA VAL A 106 8.60 9.16 17.61
C VAL A 106 7.62 9.91 18.51
N LEU A 107 6.57 10.50 17.94
CA LEU A 107 5.65 11.38 18.68
C LEU A 107 4.58 10.62 19.48
N THR A 108 4.20 9.43 19.03
CA THR A 108 3.01 8.77 19.61
C THR A 108 3.32 7.46 20.34
N GLY A 109 4.44 6.81 20.05
CA GLY A 109 4.75 5.48 20.56
C GLY A 109 3.80 4.37 20.07
N ARG A 110 2.87 4.68 19.17
CA ARG A 110 1.86 3.76 18.64
C ARG A 110 2.50 2.86 17.56
N VAL A 111 1.82 1.75 17.25
CA VAL A 111 2.18 0.95 16.08
C VAL A 111 1.99 1.80 14.82
N VAL A 112 3.05 1.94 14.04
CA VAL A 112 3.03 2.69 12.77
C VAL A 112 3.28 1.73 11.62
N PHE A 113 2.38 1.77 10.66
CA PHE A 113 2.43 1.02 9.42
C PHE A 113 2.54 1.99 8.24
N THR A 114 3.61 1.84 7.46
CA THR A 114 3.86 2.66 6.27
C THR A 114 3.72 1.79 5.03
N ILE A 115 2.88 2.18 4.07
CA ILE A 115 2.87 1.55 2.75
C ILE A 115 3.57 2.46 1.74
N ALA A 116 4.52 1.91 0.99
CA ALA A 116 5.32 2.60 0.00
C ALA A 116 5.42 1.78 -1.28
N GLY A 117 5.49 2.43 -2.43
CA GLY A 117 5.97 1.82 -3.66
C GLY A 117 7.50 1.91 -3.73
N ASP A 118 8.11 1.10 -4.59
CA ASP A 118 9.56 1.10 -4.80
C ASP A 118 10.11 2.48 -5.21
N GLY A 119 9.52 3.10 -6.22
CA GLY A 119 9.91 4.45 -6.65
C GLY A 119 9.55 5.54 -5.63
N ASP A 120 8.47 5.38 -4.89
CA ASP A 120 8.08 6.29 -3.81
C ASP A 120 9.07 6.21 -2.64
N PHE A 121 9.45 5.00 -2.24
CA PHE A 121 10.44 4.76 -1.18
C PHE A 121 11.81 5.35 -1.53
N LEU A 122 12.25 5.24 -2.78
CA LEU A 122 13.55 5.76 -3.22
C LEU A 122 13.66 7.28 -3.12
N MET A 123 12.57 8.01 -2.93
CA MET A 123 12.63 9.48 -2.74
C MET A 123 13.18 9.85 -1.36
N ASN A 124 12.75 9.16 -0.29
CA ASN A 124 13.10 9.49 1.10
C ASN A 124 13.37 8.25 1.97
N GLY A 125 13.70 7.10 1.39
CA GLY A 125 13.99 5.87 2.12
C GLY A 125 15.20 5.96 3.05
N GLN A 126 16.15 6.89 2.79
CA GLN A 126 17.29 7.20 3.65
C GLN A 126 16.86 7.68 5.05
N GLU A 127 15.61 8.10 5.24
CA GLU A 127 15.08 8.47 6.56
C GLU A 127 14.98 7.28 7.53
N LEU A 128 15.21 6.04 7.06
CA LEU A 128 15.45 4.92 7.97
C LEU A 128 16.66 5.16 8.89
N ALA A 129 17.63 5.98 8.46
CA ALA A 129 18.74 6.41 9.33
C ALA A 129 18.23 7.29 10.48
N THR A 130 17.30 8.23 10.20
CA THR A 130 16.63 9.06 11.22
C THR A 130 15.86 8.17 12.19
N ALA A 131 15.13 7.17 11.68
CA ALA A 131 14.42 6.21 12.51
C ALA A 131 15.37 5.45 13.46
N ALA A 132 16.48 4.95 12.94
CA ALA A 132 17.50 4.26 13.75
C ALA A 132 18.08 5.18 14.82
N GLN A 133 18.42 6.43 14.48
CA GLN A 133 18.96 7.42 15.41
C GLN A 133 18.01 7.73 16.58
N HIS A 134 16.70 7.76 16.31
CA HIS A 134 15.67 8.11 17.31
C HIS A 134 14.96 6.90 17.91
N GLY A 135 15.39 5.67 17.59
CA GLY A 135 14.75 4.45 18.07
C GLY A 135 13.29 4.30 17.61
N ALA A 136 12.92 4.92 16.50
CA ALA A 136 11.58 4.84 15.95
C ALA A 136 11.31 3.45 15.35
N LYS A 137 10.22 2.82 15.78
CA LYS A 137 9.81 1.50 15.30
C LYS A 137 8.66 1.65 14.33
N THR A 138 8.94 1.47 13.05
CA THR A 138 7.90 1.47 12.02
C THR A 138 7.92 0.14 11.27
N ILE A 139 6.77 -0.28 10.78
CA ILE A 139 6.64 -1.41 9.86
C ILE A 139 6.41 -0.80 8.47
N VAL A 140 7.42 -0.87 7.63
CA VAL A 140 7.35 -0.41 6.24
C VAL A 140 7.01 -1.60 5.35
N VAL A 141 5.87 -1.56 4.67
CA VAL A 141 5.51 -2.51 3.62
C VAL A 141 5.77 -1.84 2.27
N LEU A 142 6.76 -2.35 1.58
CA LEU A 142 7.22 -1.82 0.32
C LEU A 142 6.77 -2.73 -0.83
N LEU A 143 5.97 -2.18 -1.74
CA LEU A 143 5.52 -2.86 -2.94
C LEU A 143 6.51 -2.62 -4.07
N ASN A 144 7.25 -3.68 -4.44
CA ASN A 144 8.25 -3.64 -5.49
C ASN A 144 7.72 -4.29 -6.76
N ASN A 145 7.31 -3.47 -7.73
CA ASN A 145 6.90 -3.92 -9.07
C ASN A 145 7.90 -3.51 -10.17
N GLY A 146 9.06 -2.96 -9.80
CA GLY A 146 10.13 -2.59 -10.73
C GLY A 146 9.81 -1.38 -11.61
N MET A 147 8.87 -0.51 -11.22
CA MET A 147 8.52 0.62 -12.07
C MET A 147 7.85 1.79 -11.32
N TYR A 148 7.90 2.97 -11.92
CA TYR A 148 7.01 4.08 -11.60
C TYR A 148 5.60 3.75 -12.12
N GLY A 149 4.86 2.92 -11.38
CA GLY A 149 3.62 2.28 -11.84
C GLY A 149 2.55 3.26 -12.30
N THR A 150 2.34 4.37 -11.58
CA THR A 150 1.37 5.40 -11.98
C THR A 150 1.75 6.04 -13.33
N ILE A 151 3.02 6.36 -13.51
CA ILE A 151 3.52 6.93 -14.78
C ILE A 151 3.32 5.92 -15.91
N ARG A 152 3.73 4.65 -15.69
CA ARG A 152 3.57 3.59 -16.68
C ARG A 152 2.11 3.38 -17.07
N MET A 153 1.20 3.38 -16.12
CA MET A 153 -0.23 3.28 -16.37
C MET A 153 -0.74 4.40 -17.29
N HIS A 154 -0.32 5.64 -17.05
CA HIS A 154 -0.70 6.78 -17.90
C HIS A 154 -0.09 6.67 -19.30
N GLN A 155 1.17 6.24 -19.41
CA GLN A 155 1.81 6.03 -20.72
C GLN A 155 1.03 4.98 -21.53
N GLU A 156 0.68 3.84 -20.93
CA GLU A 156 -0.08 2.79 -21.63
C GLU A 156 -1.50 3.22 -22.01
N ARG A 157 -2.14 4.07 -21.20
CA ARG A 157 -3.46 4.61 -21.52
C ARG A 157 -3.44 5.62 -22.66
N ASP A 158 -2.49 6.55 -22.62
CA ASP A 158 -2.47 7.72 -23.51
C ASP A 158 -1.58 7.48 -24.75
N PHE A 159 -0.53 6.67 -24.60
CA PHE A 159 0.47 6.34 -25.63
C PHE A 159 0.81 4.84 -25.60
N PRO A 160 -0.17 3.95 -25.85
CA PRO A 160 0.01 2.51 -25.68
C PRO A 160 1.23 2.00 -26.47
N THR A 161 2.02 1.15 -25.86
CA THR A 161 3.29 0.58 -26.36
C THR A 161 4.48 1.56 -26.48
N HIS A 162 4.30 2.83 -26.16
CA HIS A 162 5.36 3.87 -26.21
C HIS A 162 5.77 4.31 -24.81
N ASN A 163 6.20 3.36 -23.98
CA ASN A 163 6.65 3.65 -22.63
C ASN A 163 8.14 4.03 -22.58
N MET A 164 8.50 5.00 -21.75
CA MET A 164 9.88 5.45 -21.56
C MET A 164 10.10 5.93 -20.14
N GLY A 165 11.28 5.61 -19.55
CA GLY A 165 11.71 6.13 -18.26
C GLY A 165 10.92 5.66 -17.04
N SER A 166 10.01 4.70 -17.19
CA SER A 166 9.19 4.19 -16.09
C SER A 166 9.71 2.90 -15.46
N HIS A 167 10.70 2.25 -16.03
CA HIS A 167 11.34 1.06 -15.47
C HIS A 167 12.35 1.43 -14.39
N LEU A 168 12.42 0.64 -13.31
CA LEU A 168 13.35 0.80 -12.21
C LEU A 168 14.24 -0.43 -12.04
N ASN A 169 15.55 -0.20 -11.92
CA ASN A 169 16.52 -1.18 -11.43
C ASN A 169 16.65 -1.03 -9.92
N ASN A 170 15.83 -1.77 -9.20
CA ASN A 170 15.75 -1.65 -7.75
C ASN A 170 16.88 -2.39 -7.02
N PRO A 171 17.36 -1.84 -5.89
CA PRO A 171 18.17 -2.61 -4.96
C PRO A 171 17.35 -3.72 -4.30
N ASN A 172 18.01 -4.61 -3.57
CA ASN A 172 17.32 -5.45 -2.60
C ASN A 172 16.94 -4.59 -1.39
N PHE A 173 15.67 -4.18 -1.30
CA PHE A 173 15.22 -3.27 -0.24
C PHE A 173 15.28 -3.92 1.16
N ALA A 174 15.09 -5.22 1.27
CA ALA A 174 15.26 -5.93 2.54
C ALA A 174 16.70 -5.84 3.04
N ASN A 175 17.69 -5.99 2.15
CA ASN A 175 19.11 -5.82 2.53
C ASN A 175 19.46 -4.35 2.79
N LEU A 176 18.88 -3.42 2.04
CA LEU A 176 19.04 -1.99 2.28
C LEU A 176 18.51 -1.59 3.67
N ALA A 177 17.35 -2.10 4.06
CA ALA A 177 16.81 -1.88 5.40
C ALA A 177 17.74 -2.39 6.51
N LYS A 178 18.36 -3.56 6.32
CA LYS A 178 19.37 -4.11 7.27
C LYS A 178 20.58 -3.20 7.40
N ALA A 179 21.02 -2.56 6.31
CA ALA A 179 22.13 -1.61 6.36
C ALA A 179 21.80 -0.36 7.20
N TYR A 180 20.51 -0.01 7.35
CA TYR A 180 20.06 1.05 8.24
C TYR A 180 19.70 0.59 9.66
N GLY A 181 19.95 -0.69 9.99
CA GLY A 181 19.62 -1.22 11.32
C GLY A 181 18.17 -1.64 11.51
N TYR A 182 17.40 -1.74 10.44
CA TYR A 182 16.07 -2.34 10.41
C TYR A 182 16.15 -3.85 10.20
N GLU A 183 15.11 -4.58 10.57
CA GLU A 183 14.92 -5.92 10.01
C GLU A 183 14.42 -5.80 8.58
N GLY A 184 14.92 -6.64 7.68
CA GLY A 184 14.51 -6.67 6.28
C GLY A 184 14.05 -8.06 5.87
N VAL A 185 12.83 -8.16 5.40
CA VAL A 185 12.21 -9.40 4.91
C VAL A 185 11.72 -9.19 3.48
N ARG A 186 12.02 -10.11 2.57
CA ARG A 186 11.46 -10.12 1.21
C ARG A 186 10.50 -11.28 1.10
N ILE A 187 9.31 -11.01 0.57
CA ILE A 187 8.29 -12.03 0.30
C ILE A 187 7.85 -11.98 -1.16
N SER A 188 7.46 -13.12 -1.69
CA SER A 188 6.97 -13.29 -3.06
C SER A 188 5.65 -14.05 -3.15
N LYS A 189 5.12 -14.49 -2.00
CA LYS A 189 3.86 -15.23 -1.90
C LYS A 189 2.99 -14.64 -0.80
N THR A 190 1.68 -14.73 -0.96
CA THR A 190 0.69 -14.16 -0.03
C THR A 190 0.81 -14.77 1.37
N GLU A 191 0.99 -16.08 1.45
CA GLU A 191 1.09 -16.82 2.71
C GLU A 191 2.33 -16.44 3.56
N GLU A 192 3.34 -15.83 2.96
CA GLU A 192 4.54 -15.37 3.67
C GLU A 192 4.30 -14.05 4.43
N PHE A 193 3.23 -13.32 4.11
CA PHE A 193 3.01 -11.99 4.69
C PHE A 193 2.59 -12.05 6.16
N GLU A 194 1.64 -12.90 6.54
CA GLU A 194 1.14 -12.97 7.92
C GLU A 194 2.23 -13.36 8.93
N PRO A 195 3.08 -14.37 8.67
CA PRO A 195 4.24 -14.64 9.53
C PRO A 195 5.22 -13.47 9.63
N ALA A 196 5.52 -12.80 8.50
CA ALA A 196 6.41 -11.64 8.47
C ALA A 196 5.86 -10.47 9.29
N LEU A 197 4.57 -10.15 9.15
CA LEU A 197 3.91 -9.11 9.91
C LEU A 197 3.86 -9.43 11.41
N THR A 198 3.50 -10.65 11.77
CA THR A 198 3.45 -11.09 13.18
C THR A 198 4.82 -10.97 13.84
N ALA A 199 5.86 -11.41 13.13
CA ALA A 199 7.23 -11.24 13.61
C ALA A 199 7.63 -9.76 13.74
N ALA A 200 7.24 -8.90 12.79
CA ALA A 200 7.50 -7.45 12.84
C ALA A 200 6.82 -6.78 14.04
N LEU A 201 5.57 -7.14 14.33
CA LEU A 201 4.82 -6.61 15.48
C LEU A 201 5.43 -7.02 16.84
N ALA A 202 6.03 -8.20 16.90
CA ALA A 202 6.67 -8.71 18.12
C ALA A 202 8.07 -8.14 18.38
N ARG A 203 8.71 -7.53 17.35
CA ARG A 203 10.07 -7.02 17.47
C ARG A 203 10.16 -5.67 18.18
N ASN A 204 11.29 -5.44 18.82
CA ASN A 204 11.63 -4.13 19.39
C ASN A 204 12.44 -3.25 18.40
N GLN A 205 12.32 -3.48 17.11
CA GLN A 205 13.08 -2.87 16.02
C GLN A 205 12.17 -2.61 14.83
N GLY A 206 12.44 -1.56 14.06
CA GLY A 206 11.74 -1.31 12.80
C GLY A 206 11.94 -2.45 11.80
N THR A 207 10.93 -2.70 10.99
CA THR A 207 10.95 -3.78 9.99
C THR A 207 10.51 -3.24 8.63
N LEU A 208 11.22 -3.63 7.57
CA LEU A 208 10.79 -3.43 6.19
C LEU A 208 10.42 -4.79 5.59
N ILE A 209 9.19 -4.93 5.14
CA ILE A 209 8.69 -6.08 4.40
C ILE A 209 8.58 -5.68 2.94
N GLU A 210 9.50 -6.19 2.12
CA GLU A 210 9.49 -6.00 0.68
C GLU A 210 8.61 -7.05 0.03
N ILE A 211 7.54 -6.63 -0.63
CA ILE A 211 6.63 -7.47 -1.39
C ILE A 211 7.01 -7.40 -2.86
N MET A 212 7.40 -8.55 -3.44
CA MET A 212 7.58 -8.66 -4.88
C MET A 212 6.20 -8.72 -5.55
N LEU A 213 5.79 -7.62 -6.15
CA LEU A 213 4.47 -7.48 -6.74
C LEU A 213 4.54 -7.67 -8.26
N ASP A 214 3.59 -8.42 -8.82
CA ASP A 214 3.46 -8.55 -10.26
C ASP A 214 3.23 -7.17 -10.90
N PRO A 215 4.01 -6.77 -11.93
CA PRO A 215 3.80 -5.54 -12.68
C PRO A 215 2.39 -5.37 -13.26
N GLU A 216 1.71 -6.47 -13.54
CA GLU A 216 0.31 -6.47 -14.01
C GLU A 216 -0.66 -5.99 -12.92
N ALA A 217 -0.35 -6.14 -11.64
CA ALA A 217 -1.16 -5.66 -10.52
C ALA A 217 -1.03 -4.14 -10.32
N ILE A 218 -1.23 -3.39 -11.42
CA ILE A 218 -0.97 -1.94 -11.46
C ILE A 218 -2.05 -1.12 -10.74
N THR A 219 -3.26 -1.62 -10.66
CA THR A 219 -4.38 -0.99 -9.96
C THR A 219 -5.21 -2.02 -9.20
N THR A 220 -6.14 -1.56 -8.36
CA THR A 220 -7.10 -2.41 -7.66
C THR A 220 -8.24 -2.92 -8.56
N ARG A 221 -8.27 -2.59 -9.85
CA ARG A 221 -9.42 -2.87 -10.75
C ARG A 221 -9.03 -3.52 -12.06
N VAL A 222 -7.92 -3.09 -12.65
CA VAL A 222 -7.51 -3.51 -14.00
C VAL A 222 -6.01 -3.76 -14.04
N THR A 223 -5.58 -4.72 -14.87
CA THR A 223 -4.19 -5.03 -15.12
C THR A 223 -3.57 -4.03 -16.09
N LEU A 224 -2.24 -3.95 -16.11
CA LEU A 224 -1.50 -3.10 -17.04
C LEU A 224 -1.80 -3.47 -18.50
N SER A 225 -1.75 -4.76 -18.83
CA SER A 225 -2.07 -5.28 -20.17
C SER A 225 -3.52 -4.93 -20.58
N ALA A 226 -4.49 -4.98 -19.67
CA ALA A 226 -5.87 -4.60 -19.99
C ALA A 226 -5.99 -3.11 -20.31
N ILE A 227 -5.24 -2.25 -19.65
CA ILE A 227 -5.20 -0.80 -19.96
C ILE A 227 -4.66 -0.59 -21.37
N THR A 228 -3.52 -1.21 -21.71
CA THR A 228 -2.92 -1.13 -23.06
C THR A 228 -3.88 -1.61 -24.14
N GLN A 229 -4.49 -2.78 -23.96
CA GLN A 229 -5.44 -3.34 -24.91
C GLN A 229 -6.67 -2.47 -25.13
N ASN A 230 -7.21 -1.89 -24.04
CA ASN A 230 -8.36 -0.97 -24.15
C ASN A 230 -7.98 0.32 -24.91
N ALA A 231 -6.79 0.86 -24.63
CA ALA A 231 -6.30 2.05 -25.33
C ALA A 231 -6.08 1.81 -26.85
N LEU A 232 -5.60 0.63 -27.24
CA LEU A 232 -5.41 0.24 -28.64
C LEU A 232 -6.73 0.06 -29.41
N LYS A 233 -7.81 -0.29 -28.71
CA LYS A 233 -9.14 -0.43 -29.35
C LYS A 233 -9.85 0.91 -29.59
N THR A 234 -9.46 1.96 -28.88
CA THR A 234 -10.09 3.29 -28.93
C THR A 234 -9.36 4.28 -29.83
N LYS A 235 -8.20 3.89 -30.34
CA LYS A 235 -7.41 4.62 -31.36
C LYS A 235 -7.58 4.01 -32.75
#